data_cf7f3d499d15c7878e6aa7254f660f88
#
_entry.id   cf7f3d499d15c7878e6aa7254f660f88
#
_cell.length_a   1.000
_cell.length_b   1.000
_cell.length_c   1.000
_cell.angle_alpha   90.00
_cell.angle_beta   90.00
_cell.angle_gamma   90.00
#
_symmetry.space_group_name_H-M   'P 1'
#
loop_
_entity.id
_entity.type
_entity.pdbx_description
1 polymer ?
#
loop_
_entity_poly.entity_id
_entity_poly.type
_entity_poly.pdbx_seq_one_letter_code
_entity_poly.pdbx_strand_id
1 'polypeptide(L)'
;MSLVAPRAHPPAADAPLGGPEPLIDVHAHFLHAGCGRTEWEAVNAARFRAGARIGITWHVASILGTFGHASPTYFPSPADVTRGNDEMLALQAREGGRVRGYVAVNPNHTAHALAEIERGVAAGLAGLKLLASRRADDPLLDPLIEAAARHGLPVLHHIWQHRTRHWPGQDISDGADLVRLAERHPGVDFILAHIGGGGDYAHTFAAVEDAPNVLLDLSGSGVDRGMLDQALEAVGPGRLLWGADITLETGLAKLRALEVVGLPPDDLAAVRWRNAARIFPAGTFAGLEAGAATSAARGRA
;
A
#
# COMPACT_ATOMS: atom_id res chain seq x y z
N MET A 1 -18.85 20.93 -31.05
CA MET A 1 -19.01 20.15 -29.81
C MET A 1 -18.98 21.15 -28.67
N SER A 2 -20.09 21.34 -27.98
CA SER A 2 -20.17 22.29 -26.86
C SER A 2 -19.51 21.66 -25.63
N LEU A 3 -18.46 22.28 -25.13
CA LEU A 3 -17.84 21.91 -23.87
C LEU A 3 -18.83 22.20 -22.73
N VAL A 4 -19.33 21.16 -22.08
CA VAL A 4 -20.15 21.30 -20.88
C VAL A 4 -19.26 21.90 -19.80
N ALA A 5 -19.61 23.07 -19.29
CA ALA A 5 -18.90 23.71 -18.18
C ALA A 5 -18.86 22.77 -16.97
N PRO A 6 -17.73 22.69 -16.22
CA PRO A 6 -17.64 21.85 -15.05
C PRO A 6 -18.71 22.28 -14.03
N ARG A 7 -19.56 21.36 -13.63
CA ARG A 7 -20.53 21.60 -12.55
C ARG A 7 -19.75 21.87 -11.26
N ALA A 8 -20.08 22.98 -10.61
CA ALA A 8 -19.61 23.23 -9.26
C ALA A 8 -20.08 22.09 -8.35
N HIS A 9 -19.12 21.39 -7.74
CA HIS A 9 -19.46 20.37 -6.73
C HIS A 9 -20.00 21.07 -5.48
N PRO A 10 -21.04 20.53 -4.85
CA PRO A 10 -21.50 21.05 -3.57
C PRO A 10 -20.35 21.03 -2.54
N PRO A 11 -20.31 21.95 -1.58
CA PRO A 11 -19.35 21.91 -0.50
C PRO A 11 -19.35 20.54 0.19
N ALA A 12 -18.18 20.07 0.58
CA ALA A 12 -18.03 18.78 1.24
C ALA A 12 -18.93 18.74 2.50
N ALA A 13 -19.65 17.66 2.69
CA ALA A 13 -20.34 17.39 3.94
C ALA A 13 -19.30 17.33 5.09
N ASP A 14 -19.66 17.85 6.26
CA ASP A 14 -18.75 18.17 7.36
C ASP A 14 -18.10 16.94 8.06
N ALA A 15 -18.43 15.70 7.68
CA ALA A 15 -17.82 14.48 8.26
C ALA A 15 -17.29 13.54 7.17
N PRO A 16 -16.14 12.86 7.41
CA PRO A 16 -15.64 11.83 6.52
C PRO A 16 -16.65 10.68 6.34
N LEU A 17 -16.83 10.22 5.11
CA LEU A 17 -17.74 9.10 4.79
C LEU A 17 -17.30 7.79 5.46
N GLY A 18 -16.01 7.65 5.82
CA GLY A 18 -15.44 6.50 6.50
C GLY A 18 -15.50 6.55 8.02
N GLY A 19 -16.21 7.52 8.63
CA GLY A 19 -16.31 7.67 10.08
C GLY A 19 -15.10 8.38 10.73
N PRO A 20 -15.11 8.54 12.06
CA PRO A 20 -14.13 9.33 12.80
C PRO A 20 -12.82 8.60 13.09
N GLU A 21 -12.79 7.27 12.95
CA GLU A 21 -11.60 6.47 13.21
C GLU A 21 -10.51 6.72 12.17
N PRO A 22 -9.22 6.70 12.54
CA PRO A 22 -8.13 6.82 11.59
C PRO A 22 -8.22 5.79 10.46
N LEU A 23 -7.71 6.15 9.28
CA LEU A 23 -7.58 5.25 8.15
C LEU A 23 -6.20 5.44 7.52
N ILE A 24 -5.38 4.39 7.55
CA ILE A 24 -4.08 4.37 6.90
C ILE A 24 -4.22 3.62 5.58
N ASP A 25 -3.94 4.31 4.48
CA ASP A 25 -3.81 3.74 3.16
C ASP A 25 -2.37 3.22 3.01
N VAL A 26 -2.16 1.91 3.14
CA VAL A 26 -0.82 1.32 3.05
C VAL A 26 -0.33 1.15 1.61
N HIS A 27 -1.17 1.45 0.61
CA HIS A 27 -0.83 1.25 -0.79
C HIS A 27 -1.37 2.39 -1.64
N ALA A 28 -0.59 3.46 -1.72
CA ALA A 28 -0.93 4.63 -2.52
C ALA A 28 0.10 4.88 -3.64
N HIS A 29 -0.36 5.52 -4.70
CA HIS A 29 0.48 6.01 -5.79
C HIS A 29 0.10 7.44 -6.14
N PHE A 30 1.12 8.27 -6.39
CA PHE A 30 0.96 9.63 -6.84
C PHE A 30 1.74 9.86 -8.14
N LEU A 31 1.31 10.85 -8.89
CA LEU A 31 1.96 11.28 -10.12
C LEU A 31 3.03 12.34 -9.80
N HIS A 32 3.92 12.59 -10.74
CA HIS A 32 4.98 13.60 -10.65
C HIS A 32 5.18 14.29 -12.01
N ALA A 33 5.96 15.37 -12.06
CA ALA A 33 6.18 16.16 -13.27
C ALA A 33 6.72 15.36 -14.47
N GLY A 34 7.50 14.31 -14.21
CA GLY A 34 8.05 13.41 -15.26
C GLY A 34 7.11 12.31 -15.72
N CYS A 35 5.86 12.27 -15.25
CA CYS A 35 4.94 11.16 -15.53
C CYS A 35 4.25 11.23 -16.91
N GLY A 36 4.57 12.19 -17.76
CA GLY A 36 3.98 12.34 -19.09
C GLY A 36 2.55 12.88 -19.11
N ARG A 37 1.97 13.24 -17.96
CA ARG A 37 0.66 13.87 -17.84
C ARG A 37 0.81 15.33 -17.44
N THR A 38 0.26 16.24 -18.22
CA THR A 38 0.27 17.68 -17.94
C THR A 38 -0.58 18.04 -16.73
N GLU A 39 -1.64 17.27 -16.46
CA GLU A 39 -2.59 17.48 -15.36
C GLU A 39 -2.24 16.75 -14.05
N TRP A 40 -1.02 16.27 -13.90
CA TRP A 40 -0.60 15.42 -12.76
C TRP A 40 -0.86 16.07 -11.39
N GLU A 41 -0.67 17.37 -11.24
CA GLU A 41 -0.95 18.09 -9.99
C GLU A 41 -2.43 18.10 -9.66
N ALA A 42 -3.28 18.38 -10.66
CA ALA A 42 -4.74 18.37 -10.48
C ALA A 42 -5.25 16.98 -10.11
N VAL A 43 -4.67 15.92 -10.70
CA VAL A 43 -5.01 14.53 -10.36
C VAL A 43 -4.58 14.21 -8.92
N ASN A 44 -3.37 14.56 -8.50
CA ASN A 44 -2.94 14.36 -7.12
C ASN A 44 -3.81 15.12 -6.13
N ALA A 45 -4.13 16.37 -6.43
CA ALA A 45 -5.03 17.16 -5.59
C ALA A 45 -6.44 16.54 -5.48
N ALA A 46 -6.95 15.96 -6.57
CA ALA A 46 -8.21 15.23 -6.56
C ALA A 46 -8.12 13.96 -5.69
N ARG A 47 -7.02 13.21 -5.76
CA ARG A 47 -6.78 12.03 -4.91
C ARG A 47 -6.77 12.41 -3.43
N PHE A 48 -6.06 13.46 -3.03
CA PHE A 48 -6.06 13.92 -1.65
C PHE A 48 -7.45 14.36 -1.17
N ARG A 49 -8.21 15.09 -2.00
CA ARG A 49 -9.58 15.47 -1.65
C ARG A 49 -10.49 14.24 -1.49
N ALA A 50 -10.40 13.27 -2.40
CA ALA A 50 -11.18 12.04 -2.31
C ALA A 50 -10.78 11.21 -1.09
N GLY A 51 -9.48 11.09 -0.81
CA GLY A 51 -8.97 10.42 0.39
C GLY A 51 -9.48 11.06 1.67
N ALA A 52 -9.42 12.38 1.78
CA ALA A 52 -9.95 13.11 2.93
C ALA A 52 -11.46 12.88 3.13
N ARG A 53 -12.24 12.83 2.04
CA ARG A 53 -13.69 12.53 2.12
C ARG A 53 -14.01 11.14 2.66
N ILE A 54 -13.16 10.15 2.40
CA ILE A 54 -13.35 8.79 2.93
C ILE A 54 -12.63 8.56 4.26
N GLY A 55 -11.94 9.59 4.79
CA GLY A 55 -11.31 9.54 6.10
C GLY A 55 -9.86 9.06 6.12
N ILE A 56 -9.16 9.02 4.98
CA ILE A 56 -7.73 8.67 4.96
C ILE A 56 -6.95 9.75 5.70
N THR A 57 -6.26 9.34 6.76
CA THR A 57 -5.38 10.18 7.58
C THR A 57 -3.93 10.13 7.10
N TRP A 58 -3.49 8.96 6.61
CA TRP A 58 -2.15 8.74 6.10
C TRP A 58 -2.19 7.93 4.81
N HIS A 59 -1.39 8.34 3.83
CA HIS A 59 -1.07 7.56 2.65
C HIS A 59 0.37 7.08 2.74
N VAL A 60 0.60 5.77 2.69
CA VAL A 60 1.94 5.23 2.46
C VAL A 60 2.08 4.95 0.97
N ALA A 61 2.95 5.70 0.33
CA ALA A 61 2.99 5.79 -1.12
C ALA A 61 4.31 5.37 -1.73
N SER A 62 4.28 4.97 -2.99
CA SER A 62 5.46 4.79 -3.82
C SER A 62 5.30 5.48 -5.18
N ILE A 63 6.40 5.97 -5.73
CA ILE A 63 6.50 6.43 -7.11
C ILE A 63 7.39 5.46 -7.86
N LEU A 64 6.82 4.78 -8.86
CA LEU A 64 7.42 3.61 -9.49
C LEU A 64 8.28 3.97 -10.72
N GLY A 65 9.14 4.98 -10.61
CA GLY A 65 9.99 5.45 -11.70
C GLY A 65 9.37 6.61 -12.49
N THR A 66 10.06 7.04 -13.55
CA THR A 66 9.69 8.24 -14.30
C THR A 66 8.73 7.98 -15.45
N PHE A 67 8.39 6.75 -15.74
CA PHE A 67 7.50 6.43 -16.84
C PHE A 67 6.06 6.74 -16.50
N GLY A 68 5.60 7.67 -17.17
CA GLY A 68 4.55 8.49 -17.02
C GLY A 68 3.26 8.14 -17.54
N HIS A 69 2.91 7.17 -18.05
CA HIS A 69 1.54 6.85 -18.40
C HIS A 69 0.80 6.21 -17.22
N ALA A 70 -0.42 5.82 -17.43
CA ALA A 70 -1.27 5.22 -16.43
C ALA A 70 -0.75 3.89 -15.86
N SER A 71 0.29 3.31 -16.44
CA SER A 71 0.89 2.07 -15.97
C SER A 71 2.27 2.30 -15.38
N PRO A 72 2.58 1.76 -14.19
CA PRO A 72 3.91 1.80 -13.62
C PRO A 72 4.88 1.00 -14.51
N THR A 73 6.16 1.42 -14.51
CA THR A 73 7.22 0.62 -15.11
C THR A 73 7.59 -0.51 -14.15
N TYR A 74 7.44 -1.76 -14.60
CA TYR A 74 7.78 -2.92 -13.77
C TYR A 74 9.27 -3.26 -13.75
N PHE A 75 10.02 -2.81 -14.77
CA PHE A 75 11.48 -3.00 -14.87
C PHE A 75 12.19 -1.64 -14.96
N PRO A 76 12.10 -0.77 -13.93
CA PRO A 76 12.74 0.53 -13.99
C PRO A 76 14.26 0.39 -13.99
N SER A 77 14.94 1.26 -14.75
CA SER A 77 16.39 1.37 -14.70
C SER A 77 16.85 1.95 -13.33
N PRO A 78 18.14 1.83 -12.97
CA PRO A 78 18.66 2.51 -11.77
C PRO A 78 18.35 4.00 -11.75
N ALA A 79 18.46 4.69 -12.87
CA ALA A 79 18.16 6.13 -12.95
C ALA A 79 16.65 6.42 -12.70
N ASP A 80 15.76 5.56 -13.22
CA ASP A 80 14.32 5.69 -12.99
C ASP A 80 13.96 5.45 -11.53
N VAL A 81 14.59 4.44 -10.90
CA VAL A 81 14.41 4.16 -9.46
C VAL A 81 14.84 5.36 -8.63
N THR A 82 16.06 5.88 -8.83
CA THR A 82 16.56 7.04 -8.08
C THR A 82 15.63 8.24 -8.26
N ARG A 83 15.23 8.56 -9.48
CA ARG A 83 14.31 9.68 -9.74
C ARG A 83 12.94 9.45 -9.09
N GLY A 84 12.39 8.25 -9.16
CA GLY A 84 11.11 7.92 -8.52
C GLY A 84 11.18 8.11 -7.00
N ASN A 85 12.25 7.68 -6.36
CA ASN A 85 12.48 7.87 -4.93
C ASN A 85 12.71 9.34 -4.57
N ASP A 86 13.41 10.12 -5.42
CA ASP A 86 13.57 11.58 -5.21
C ASP A 86 12.23 12.32 -5.27
N GLU A 87 11.37 11.98 -6.24
CA GLU A 87 10.02 12.53 -6.34
C GLU A 87 9.14 12.11 -5.14
N MET A 88 9.33 10.89 -4.63
CA MET A 88 8.64 10.44 -3.42
C MET A 88 9.07 11.23 -2.18
N LEU A 89 10.36 11.48 -2.02
CA LEU A 89 10.89 12.33 -0.95
C LEU A 89 10.37 13.77 -1.06
N ALA A 90 10.33 14.33 -2.27
CA ALA A 90 9.78 15.67 -2.51
C ALA A 90 8.27 15.72 -2.17
N LEU A 91 7.50 14.69 -2.53
CA LEU A 91 6.09 14.58 -2.16
C LEU A 91 5.93 14.49 -0.64
N GLN A 92 6.70 13.61 0.02
CA GLN A 92 6.67 13.46 1.47
C GLN A 92 7.03 14.78 2.19
N ALA A 93 8.04 15.51 1.71
CA ALA A 93 8.43 16.80 2.30
C ALA A 93 7.31 17.83 2.17
N ARG A 94 6.62 17.89 1.03
CA ARG A 94 5.50 18.81 0.79
C ARG A 94 4.24 18.44 1.58
N GLU A 95 3.95 17.15 1.70
CA GLU A 95 2.71 16.61 2.29
C GLU A 95 2.95 15.92 3.65
N GLY A 96 4.03 16.25 4.34
CA GLY A 96 4.62 15.52 5.46
C GLY A 96 3.70 15.21 6.65
N GLY A 97 2.54 15.86 6.73
CA GLY A 97 1.53 15.55 7.75
C GLY A 97 0.57 14.40 7.36
N ARG A 98 0.64 13.89 6.14
CA ARG A 98 -0.32 12.88 5.62
C ARG A 98 0.25 11.89 4.61
N VAL A 99 1.55 11.98 4.28
CA VAL A 99 2.21 11.07 3.34
C VAL A 99 3.49 10.51 3.95
N ARG A 100 3.70 9.21 3.78
CA ARG A 100 4.97 8.51 3.99
C ARG A 100 5.33 7.76 2.72
N GLY A 101 6.64 7.65 2.47
CA GLY A 101 7.14 6.99 1.28
C GLY A 101 7.68 5.60 1.55
N TYR A 102 7.47 4.69 0.58
CA TYR A 102 8.29 3.50 0.41
C TYR A 102 9.53 3.84 -0.43
N VAL A 103 10.63 3.15 -0.17
CA VAL A 103 11.73 3.03 -1.13
C VAL A 103 11.31 2.02 -2.20
N ALA A 104 11.16 2.45 -3.44
CA ALA A 104 10.94 1.53 -4.56
C ALA A 104 12.28 1.10 -5.16
N VAL A 105 12.45 -0.19 -5.44
CA VAL A 105 13.72 -0.73 -5.98
C VAL A 105 13.47 -1.77 -7.07
N ASN A 106 14.48 -1.99 -7.92
CA ASN A 106 14.51 -3.10 -8.88
C ASN A 106 15.57 -4.12 -8.46
N PRO A 107 15.19 -5.34 -8.04
CA PRO A 107 16.13 -6.38 -7.59
C PRO A 107 17.17 -6.78 -8.63
N ASN A 108 16.87 -6.61 -9.92
CA ASN A 108 17.81 -6.91 -11.02
C ASN A 108 19.07 -6.03 -11.00
N HIS A 109 19.07 -4.97 -10.20
CA HIS A 109 20.20 -4.05 -9.98
C HIS A 109 20.56 -4.02 -8.49
N THR A 110 20.89 -5.17 -7.90
CA THR A 110 21.03 -5.39 -6.45
C THR A 110 21.92 -4.36 -5.76
N ALA A 111 23.10 -4.05 -6.30
CA ALA A 111 24.01 -3.06 -5.67
C ALA A 111 23.36 -1.65 -5.61
N HIS A 112 22.69 -1.24 -6.68
CA HIS A 112 21.97 0.02 -6.71
C HIS A 112 20.75 -0.02 -5.76
N ALA A 113 20.00 -1.11 -5.74
CA ALA A 113 18.85 -1.28 -4.87
C ALA A 113 19.22 -1.16 -3.38
N LEU A 114 20.33 -1.78 -2.97
CA LEU A 114 20.85 -1.65 -1.60
C LEU A 114 21.25 -0.21 -1.28
N ALA A 115 21.94 0.49 -2.18
CA ALA A 115 22.29 1.88 -1.99
C ALA A 115 21.05 2.80 -1.88
N GLU A 116 20.01 2.53 -2.66
CA GLU A 116 18.73 3.28 -2.60
C GLU A 116 17.97 3.00 -1.30
N ILE A 117 18.00 1.77 -0.77
CA ILE A 117 17.40 1.46 0.53
C ILE A 117 18.07 2.29 1.63
N GLU A 118 19.41 2.25 1.71
CA GLU A 118 20.15 3.03 2.73
C GLU A 118 19.87 4.55 2.58
N ARG A 119 19.89 5.06 1.36
CA ARG A 119 19.61 6.48 1.08
C ARG A 119 18.19 6.87 1.45
N GLY A 120 17.21 6.07 1.05
CA GLY A 120 15.80 6.33 1.30
C GLY A 120 15.44 6.30 2.78
N VAL A 121 15.96 5.31 3.52
CA VAL A 121 15.79 5.21 4.98
C VAL A 121 16.41 6.41 5.69
N ALA A 122 17.66 6.78 5.33
CA ALA A 122 18.32 7.94 5.91
C ALA A 122 17.55 9.25 5.66
N ALA A 123 16.77 9.31 4.57
CA ALA A 123 15.90 10.44 4.22
C ALA A 123 14.47 10.31 4.78
N GLY A 124 14.14 9.24 5.52
CA GLY A 124 12.87 9.07 6.23
C GLY A 124 11.77 8.34 5.46
N LEU A 125 12.12 7.56 4.42
CA LEU A 125 11.20 6.59 3.83
C LEU A 125 11.03 5.41 4.78
N ALA A 126 9.82 4.84 4.89
CA ALA A 126 9.41 3.99 6.00
C ALA A 126 9.05 2.54 5.62
N GLY A 127 9.27 2.13 4.40
CA GLY A 127 9.03 0.76 3.92
C GLY A 127 9.75 0.49 2.61
N LEU A 128 9.76 -0.76 2.17
CA LEU A 128 10.33 -1.20 0.90
C LEU A 128 9.21 -1.58 -0.07
N LYS A 129 9.21 -1.07 -1.30
CA LYS A 129 8.29 -1.47 -2.38
C LYS A 129 9.02 -2.30 -3.41
N LEU A 130 8.55 -3.53 -3.61
CA LEU A 130 8.96 -4.42 -4.69
C LEU A 130 7.90 -4.47 -5.79
N LEU A 131 8.38 -4.43 -7.02
CA LEU A 131 7.58 -4.46 -8.23
C LEU A 131 7.55 -5.88 -8.82
N ALA A 132 6.75 -6.08 -9.87
CA ALA A 132 6.79 -7.32 -10.65
C ALA A 132 8.00 -7.37 -11.61
N SER A 133 9.18 -6.89 -11.18
CA SER A 133 10.45 -7.01 -11.91
C SER A 133 11.23 -8.27 -11.59
N ARG A 134 10.79 -8.99 -10.57
CA ARG A 134 11.31 -10.30 -10.17
C ARG A 134 10.23 -11.03 -9.36
N ARG A 135 10.16 -12.34 -9.50
CA ARG A 135 9.27 -13.16 -8.69
C ARG A 135 9.66 -13.07 -7.22
N ALA A 136 8.66 -13.12 -6.36
CA ALA A 136 8.86 -13.00 -4.93
C ALA A 136 9.75 -14.13 -4.36
N ASP A 137 9.67 -15.34 -4.92
CA ASP A 137 10.46 -16.48 -4.46
C ASP A 137 11.92 -16.50 -4.97
N ASP A 138 12.32 -15.57 -5.85
CA ASP A 138 13.68 -15.51 -6.38
C ASP A 138 14.68 -15.11 -5.28
N PRO A 139 15.77 -15.89 -5.06
CA PRO A 139 16.80 -15.59 -4.07
C PRO A 139 17.52 -14.24 -4.29
N LEU A 140 17.41 -13.64 -5.47
CA LEU A 140 17.95 -12.30 -5.73
C LEU A 140 17.32 -11.22 -4.84
N LEU A 141 16.15 -11.50 -4.25
CA LEU A 141 15.50 -10.60 -3.31
C LEU A 141 16.13 -10.64 -1.92
N ASP A 142 16.74 -11.75 -1.52
CA ASP A 142 17.20 -11.99 -0.15
C ASP A 142 18.08 -10.85 0.40
N PRO A 143 19.11 -10.32 -0.32
CA PRO A 143 19.91 -9.20 0.19
C PRO A 143 19.11 -7.92 0.46
N LEU A 144 18.04 -7.69 -0.31
CA LEU A 144 17.18 -6.51 -0.15
C LEU A 144 16.28 -6.67 1.08
N ILE A 145 15.78 -7.89 1.30
CA ILE A 145 14.96 -8.20 2.48
C ILE A 145 15.80 -8.15 3.75
N GLU A 146 17.05 -8.62 3.71
CA GLU A 146 18.00 -8.46 4.82
C GLU A 146 18.27 -6.97 5.13
N ALA A 147 18.37 -6.13 4.11
CA ALA A 147 18.47 -4.68 4.29
C ALA A 147 17.20 -4.11 4.94
N ALA A 148 16.02 -4.50 4.46
CA ALA A 148 14.75 -4.10 5.08
C ALA A 148 14.67 -4.54 6.56
N ALA A 149 15.09 -5.77 6.87
CA ALA A 149 15.14 -6.30 8.22
C ALA A 149 16.02 -5.46 9.15
N ARG A 150 17.23 -5.07 8.70
CA ARG A 150 18.15 -4.22 9.51
C ARG A 150 17.51 -2.89 9.91
N HIS A 151 16.63 -2.37 9.09
CA HIS A 151 15.94 -1.08 9.31
C HIS A 151 14.52 -1.22 9.87
N GLY A 152 14.05 -2.44 10.13
CA GLY A 152 12.68 -2.70 10.60
C GLY A 152 11.61 -2.25 9.61
N LEU A 153 11.86 -2.37 8.31
CA LEU A 153 10.94 -1.94 7.27
C LEU A 153 9.98 -3.07 6.88
N PRO A 154 8.68 -2.80 6.77
CA PRO A 154 7.77 -3.72 6.09
C PRO A 154 8.04 -3.69 4.57
N VAL A 155 7.75 -4.82 3.92
CA VAL A 155 7.96 -4.99 2.48
C VAL A 155 6.63 -5.15 1.76
N LEU A 156 6.23 -4.15 0.98
CA LEU A 156 5.07 -4.24 0.09
C LEU A 156 5.50 -4.84 -1.25
N HIS A 157 5.04 -6.05 -1.56
CA HIS A 157 5.32 -6.72 -2.84
C HIS A 157 4.10 -6.65 -3.77
N HIS A 158 4.32 -6.24 -5.02
CA HIS A 158 3.29 -6.29 -6.05
C HIS A 158 2.99 -7.74 -6.40
N ILE A 159 1.77 -8.19 -6.14
CA ILE A 159 1.31 -9.55 -6.39
C ILE A 159 0.12 -9.51 -7.36
N TRP A 160 0.20 -10.31 -8.41
CA TRP A 160 -0.97 -10.68 -9.20
C TRP A 160 -1.35 -12.09 -8.82
N GLN A 161 -2.53 -12.32 -8.34
CA GLN A 161 -2.96 -13.62 -7.84
C GLN A 161 -3.33 -14.56 -8.99
N HIS A 162 -2.34 -14.88 -9.82
CA HIS A 162 -2.47 -15.78 -10.97
C HIS A 162 -1.53 -16.96 -10.82
N ARG A 163 -2.05 -18.16 -10.99
CA ARG A 163 -1.25 -19.38 -11.06
C ARG A 163 -0.48 -19.50 -12.39
N THR A 164 -0.96 -18.87 -13.45
CA THR A 164 -0.24 -18.81 -14.72
C THR A 164 0.76 -17.66 -14.70
N ARG A 165 2.00 -17.92 -15.17
CA ARG A 165 3.12 -16.97 -15.09
C ARG A 165 3.32 -16.15 -16.39
N HIS A 166 2.39 -16.25 -17.33
CA HIS A 166 2.51 -15.57 -18.62
C HIS A 166 1.82 -14.21 -18.60
N TRP A 167 2.54 -13.19 -18.16
CA TRP A 167 2.07 -11.81 -18.19
C TRP A 167 3.10 -10.90 -18.86
N PRO A 168 2.83 -10.37 -20.06
CA PRO A 168 3.79 -9.55 -20.78
C PRO A 168 4.26 -8.34 -19.95
N GLY A 169 5.58 -8.12 -19.93
CA GLY A 169 6.18 -6.99 -19.24
C GLY A 169 6.19 -7.06 -17.71
N GLN A 170 5.96 -8.23 -17.14
CA GLN A 170 6.01 -8.45 -15.69
C GLN A 170 6.57 -9.84 -15.37
N ASP A 171 7.34 -9.94 -14.29
CA ASP A 171 7.73 -11.20 -13.67
C ASP A 171 6.81 -11.44 -12.45
N ILE A 172 5.60 -11.92 -12.73
CA ILE A 172 4.51 -11.98 -11.78
C ILE A 172 4.69 -13.06 -10.71
N SER A 173 4.18 -12.76 -9.53
CA SER A 173 4.12 -13.64 -8.37
C SER A 173 2.68 -13.86 -7.93
N ASP A 174 2.43 -15.00 -7.30
CA ASP A 174 1.22 -15.23 -6.49
C ASP A 174 1.54 -15.25 -4.99
N GLY A 175 0.51 -15.53 -4.16
CA GLY A 175 0.68 -15.59 -2.72
C GLY A 175 1.66 -16.66 -2.27
N ALA A 176 1.72 -17.81 -2.93
CA ALA A 176 2.64 -18.89 -2.59
C ALA A 176 4.11 -18.52 -2.87
N ASP A 177 4.39 -17.69 -3.87
CA ASP A 177 5.75 -17.18 -4.10
C ASP A 177 6.19 -16.25 -2.96
N LEU A 178 5.27 -15.39 -2.49
CA LEU A 178 5.56 -14.48 -1.38
C LEU A 178 5.76 -15.24 -0.05
N VAL A 179 4.99 -16.30 0.17
CA VAL A 179 5.15 -17.16 1.37
C VAL A 179 6.55 -17.77 1.41
N ARG A 180 7.04 -18.29 0.28
CA ARG A 180 8.42 -18.82 0.22
C ARG A 180 9.50 -17.79 0.57
N LEU A 181 9.29 -16.52 0.22
CA LEU A 181 10.17 -15.44 0.64
C LEU A 181 10.02 -15.16 2.14
N ALA A 182 8.78 -15.11 2.63
CA ALA A 182 8.48 -14.82 4.03
C ALA A 182 9.03 -15.90 4.99
N GLU A 183 9.01 -17.18 4.57
CA GLU A 183 9.62 -18.29 5.30
C GLU A 183 11.14 -18.15 5.45
N ARG A 184 11.82 -17.62 4.43
CA ARG A 184 13.27 -17.34 4.51
C ARG A 184 13.60 -16.16 5.42
N HIS A 185 12.64 -15.25 5.64
CA HIS A 185 12.83 -14.01 6.40
C HIS A 185 11.73 -13.81 7.46
N PRO A 186 11.65 -14.69 8.48
CA PRO A 186 10.54 -14.68 9.45
C PRO A 186 10.49 -13.42 10.34
N GLY A 187 11.55 -12.63 10.38
CA GLY A 187 11.62 -11.37 11.13
C GLY A 187 11.15 -10.14 10.34
N VAL A 188 10.63 -10.31 9.12
CA VAL A 188 10.15 -9.20 8.27
C VAL A 188 8.66 -9.34 8.04
N ASP A 189 7.92 -8.26 8.19
CA ASP A 189 6.50 -8.20 7.82
C ASP A 189 6.37 -7.93 6.31
N PHE A 190 5.67 -8.83 5.62
CA PHE A 190 5.39 -8.70 4.19
C PHE A 190 3.94 -8.27 3.97
N ILE A 191 3.75 -7.29 3.10
CA ILE A 191 2.43 -6.86 2.65
C ILE A 191 2.19 -7.44 1.25
N LEU A 192 1.26 -8.40 1.17
CA LEU A 192 0.78 -8.94 -0.09
C LEU A 192 -0.19 -7.95 -0.71
N ALA A 193 0.23 -7.32 -1.81
CA ALA A 193 -0.59 -6.35 -2.50
C ALA A 193 -1.77 -6.98 -3.26
N HIS A 194 -2.88 -6.28 -3.31
CA HIS A 194 -4.01 -6.53 -4.20
C HIS A 194 -4.74 -7.86 -3.96
N ILE A 195 -5.21 -8.16 -2.76
CA ILE A 195 -6.05 -9.37 -2.61
C ILE A 195 -7.34 -9.30 -3.44
N GLY A 196 -7.78 -8.09 -3.80
CA GLY A 196 -8.89 -7.86 -4.71
C GLY A 196 -8.51 -7.89 -6.19
N GLY A 197 -7.24 -8.12 -6.56
CA GLY A 197 -6.77 -8.15 -7.94
C GLY A 197 -6.38 -9.55 -8.41
N GLY A 198 -6.49 -9.81 -9.71
CA GLY A 198 -5.92 -10.99 -10.34
C GLY A 198 -6.75 -12.29 -10.31
N GLY A 199 -7.79 -12.39 -9.54
CA GLY A 199 -8.85 -13.40 -9.72
C GLY A 199 -8.69 -14.76 -9.03
N ASP A 200 -7.53 -15.16 -8.51
CA ASP A 200 -7.36 -16.46 -7.82
C ASP A 200 -7.03 -16.27 -6.32
N TYR A 201 -7.87 -15.50 -5.64
CA TYR A 201 -7.67 -15.17 -4.23
C TYR A 201 -7.78 -16.40 -3.30
N ALA A 202 -8.62 -17.39 -3.63
CA ALA A 202 -8.74 -18.60 -2.81
C ALA A 202 -7.42 -19.39 -2.73
N HIS A 203 -6.67 -19.47 -3.84
CA HIS A 203 -5.33 -20.06 -3.85
C HIS A 203 -4.34 -19.26 -2.97
N THR A 204 -4.42 -17.94 -3.04
CA THR A 204 -3.60 -17.06 -2.20
C THR A 204 -3.92 -17.26 -0.71
N PHE A 205 -5.20 -17.29 -0.34
CA PHE A 205 -5.60 -17.47 1.07
C PHE A 205 -5.10 -18.80 1.64
N ALA A 206 -5.26 -19.89 0.90
CA ALA A 206 -4.72 -21.18 1.30
C ALA A 206 -3.18 -21.18 1.47
N ALA A 207 -2.47 -20.39 0.66
CA ALA A 207 -1.01 -20.30 0.77
C ALA A 207 -0.55 -19.48 1.98
N VAL A 208 -1.27 -18.40 2.36
CA VAL A 208 -0.84 -17.47 3.41
C VAL A 208 -1.37 -17.83 4.80
N GLU A 209 -2.24 -18.82 4.92
CA GLU A 209 -2.86 -19.22 6.19
C GLU A 209 -1.82 -19.41 7.31
N ASP A 210 -0.79 -20.20 7.03
CA ASP A 210 0.28 -20.55 7.97
C ASP A 210 1.50 -19.61 7.93
N ALA A 211 1.42 -18.47 7.23
CA ALA A 211 2.51 -17.50 7.12
C ALA A 211 2.21 -16.23 7.97
N PRO A 212 2.54 -16.22 9.28
CA PRO A 212 2.08 -15.18 10.22
C PRO A 212 2.66 -13.80 9.93
N ASN A 213 3.79 -13.71 9.22
CA ASN A 213 4.44 -12.48 8.82
C ASN A 213 4.02 -11.98 7.43
N VAL A 214 2.99 -12.59 6.82
CA VAL A 214 2.36 -12.09 5.59
C VAL A 214 1.01 -11.46 5.93
N LEU A 215 0.88 -10.15 5.68
CA LEU A 215 -0.34 -9.38 5.83
C LEU A 215 -0.95 -9.12 4.45
N LEU A 216 -2.26 -9.05 4.38
CA LEU A 216 -3.00 -8.86 3.13
C LEU A 216 -3.49 -7.42 2.99
N ASP A 217 -3.14 -6.78 1.89
CA ASP A 217 -3.61 -5.46 1.52
C ASP A 217 -4.92 -5.57 0.73
N LEU A 218 -5.97 -4.90 1.20
CA LEU A 218 -7.31 -4.89 0.60
C LEU A 218 -7.38 -4.15 -0.74
N SER A 219 -6.30 -3.60 -1.28
CA SER A 219 -6.29 -2.91 -2.57
C SER A 219 -6.61 -3.83 -3.76
N GLY A 220 -6.55 -3.30 -4.96
CA GLY A 220 -6.93 -3.98 -6.19
C GLY A 220 -8.36 -3.65 -6.64
N SER A 221 -8.74 -4.09 -7.83
CA SER A 221 -10.00 -3.71 -8.49
C SER A 221 -11.24 -4.44 -7.99
N GLY A 222 -11.08 -5.57 -7.27
CA GLY A 222 -12.18 -6.35 -6.74
C GLY A 222 -12.76 -5.75 -5.46
N VAL A 223 -14.08 -5.84 -5.31
CA VAL A 223 -14.84 -5.40 -4.12
C VAL A 223 -15.84 -6.47 -3.69
N ASP A 224 -15.54 -7.71 -4.00
CA ASP A 224 -16.37 -8.85 -3.64
C ASP A 224 -16.36 -9.08 -2.13
N ARG A 225 -17.55 -9.08 -1.53
CA ARG A 225 -17.70 -9.35 -0.09
C ARG A 225 -17.27 -10.77 0.26
N GLY A 226 -17.56 -11.76 -0.61
CA GLY A 226 -17.16 -13.16 -0.37
C GLY A 226 -15.64 -13.33 -0.28
N MET A 227 -14.88 -12.54 -1.04
CA MET A 227 -13.43 -12.48 -0.90
C MET A 227 -12.99 -11.98 0.49
N LEU A 228 -13.67 -10.96 1.02
CA LEU A 228 -13.35 -10.41 2.33
C LEU A 228 -13.70 -11.39 3.46
N ASP A 229 -14.84 -12.08 3.36
CA ASP A 229 -15.21 -13.14 4.30
C ASP A 229 -14.16 -14.25 4.33
N GLN A 230 -13.70 -14.72 3.16
CA GLN A 230 -12.65 -15.75 3.06
C GLN A 230 -11.28 -15.24 3.58
N ALA A 231 -10.92 -13.99 3.33
CA ALA A 231 -9.69 -13.42 3.86
C ALA A 231 -9.71 -13.36 5.39
N LEU A 232 -10.84 -12.98 5.98
CA LEU A 232 -11.03 -12.96 7.44
C LEU A 232 -10.98 -14.37 8.04
N GLU A 233 -11.53 -15.36 7.35
CA GLU A 233 -11.45 -16.77 7.77
C GLU A 233 -10.01 -17.28 7.74
N ALA A 234 -9.26 -16.98 6.68
CA ALA A 234 -7.91 -17.48 6.48
C ALA A 234 -6.87 -16.81 7.41
N VAL A 235 -6.93 -15.50 7.56
CA VAL A 235 -5.84 -14.76 8.24
C VAL A 235 -6.32 -13.95 9.45
N GLY A 236 -7.61 -13.83 9.65
CA GLY A 236 -8.20 -12.99 10.70
C GLY A 236 -7.97 -11.48 10.49
N PRO A 237 -8.64 -10.62 11.28
CA PRO A 237 -8.55 -9.17 11.14
C PRO A 237 -7.16 -8.62 11.47
N GLY A 238 -6.36 -9.33 12.28
CA GLY A 238 -5.01 -8.91 12.69
C GLY A 238 -3.96 -8.93 11.58
N ARG A 239 -4.27 -9.54 10.43
CA ARG A 239 -3.37 -9.58 9.27
C ARG A 239 -3.98 -8.92 8.02
N LEU A 240 -5.06 -8.15 8.16
CA LEU A 240 -5.61 -7.35 7.07
C LEU A 240 -5.16 -5.89 7.19
N LEU A 241 -4.88 -5.26 6.06
CA LEU A 241 -4.48 -3.86 5.93
C LEU A 241 -5.39 -3.17 4.93
N TRP A 242 -5.81 -1.95 5.22
CA TRP A 242 -6.54 -1.16 4.25
C TRP A 242 -5.59 -0.49 3.26
N GLY A 243 -5.86 -0.62 1.96
CA GLY A 243 -5.12 0.02 0.89
C GLY A 243 -6.03 0.41 -0.27
N ALA A 244 -5.72 1.50 -0.95
CA ALA A 244 -6.51 2.01 -2.07
C ALA A 244 -5.92 1.67 -3.44
N ASP A 245 -4.62 1.37 -3.50
CA ASP A 245 -3.85 1.36 -4.73
C ASP A 245 -4.05 2.71 -5.45
N ILE A 246 -4.06 2.84 -6.74
CA ILE A 246 -4.22 4.14 -7.40
C ILE A 246 -5.68 4.63 -7.51
N THR A 247 -6.66 3.84 -7.08
CA THR A 247 -8.09 4.13 -7.27
C THR A 247 -8.83 4.32 -5.95
N LEU A 248 -9.02 5.59 -5.54
CA LEU A 248 -9.74 5.92 -4.30
C LEU A 248 -11.25 5.58 -4.35
N GLU A 249 -11.84 5.47 -5.52
CA GLU A 249 -13.22 5.00 -5.70
C GLU A 249 -13.36 3.54 -5.23
N THR A 250 -12.38 2.71 -5.60
CA THR A 250 -12.30 1.33 -5.12
C THR A 250 -12.11 1.30 -3.60
N GLY A 251 -11.39 2.25 -3.05
CA GLY A 251 -11.20 2.42 -1.60
C GLY A 251 -12.50 2.62 -0.84
N LEU A 252 -13.41 3.48 -1.32
CA LEU A 252 -14.72 3.67 -0.68
C LEU A 252 -15.56 2.39 -0.69
N ALA A 253 -15.61 1.67 -1.80
CA ALA A 253 -16.35 0.42 -1.90
C ALA A 253 -15.81 -0.63 -0.91
N LYS A 254 -14.50 -0.70 -0.71
CA LYS A 254 -13.87 -1.59 0.26
C LYS A 254 -14.19 -1.20 1.71
N LEU A 255 -14.24 0.09 2.04
CA LEU A 255 -14.69 0.54 3.35
C LEU A 255 -16.15 0.11 3.61
N ARG A 256 -17.03 0.26 2.63
CA ARG A 256 -18.41 -0.20 2.73
C ARG A 256 -18.52 -1.72 2.86
N ALA A 257 -17.67 -2.47 2.18
CA ALA A 257 -17.60 -3.92 2.34
C ALA A 257 -17.22 -4.31 3.79
N LEU A 258 -16.23 -3.64 4.39
CA LEU A 258 -15.88 -3.85 5.81
C LEU A 258 -17.04 -3.53 6.76
N GLU A 259 -17.81 -2.48 6.51
CA GLU A 259 -19.02 -2.15 7.30
C GLU A 259 -20.09 -3.24 7.19
N VAL A 260 -20.30 -3.79 5.98
CA VAL A 260 -21.30 -4.84 5.72
C VAL A 260 -20.90 -6.18 6.36
N VAL A 261 -19.61 -6.48 6.44
CA VAL A 261 -19.10 -7.67 7.17
C VAL A 261 -19.41 -7.58 8.66
N GLY A 262 -19.47 -6.37 9.21
CA GLY A 262 -19.86 -6.17 10.61
C GLY A 262 -18.79 -6.58 11.63
N LEU A 263 -17.54 -6.25 11.36
CA LEU A 263 -16.45 -6.51 12.30
C LEU A 263 -16.69 -5.80 13.65
N PRO A 264 -16.30 -6.45 14.77
CA PRO A 264 -16.21 -5.76 16.05
C PRO A 264 -15.35 -4.48 15.95
N PRO A 265 -15.65 -3.44 16.74
CA PRO A 265 -14.92 -2.15 16.64
C PRO A 265 -13.40 -2.27 16.74
N ASP A 266 -12.88 -3.14 17.60
CA ASP A 266 -11.44 -3.34 17.74
C ASP A 266 -10.82 -4.01 16.49
N ASP A 267 -11.50 -4.98 15.90
CA ASP A 267 -11.08 -5.64 14.67
C ASP A 267 -11.14 -4.69 13.47
N LEU A 268 -12.19 -3.88 13.39
CA LEU A 268 -12.31 -2.84 12.38
C LEU A 268 -11.16 -1.82 12.50
N ALA A 269 -10.84 -1.38 13.72
CA ALA A 269 -9.70 -0.49 13.96
C ALA A 269 -8.36 -1.15 13.62
N ALA A 270 -8.20 -2.47 13.86
CA ALA A 270 -7.03 -3.22 13.47
C ALA A 270 -6.81 -3.14 11.94
N VAL A 271 -7.83 -3.43 11.14
CA VAL A 271 -7.77 -3.38 9.67
C VAL A 271 -7.54 -1.94 9.17
N ARG A 272 -8.22 -0.96 9.76
CA ARG A 272 -8.15 0.43 9.31
C ARG A 272 -6.79 1.09 9.56
N TRP A 273 -6.15 0.81 10.70
CA TRP A 273 -4.92 1.53 11.05
C TRP A 273 -3.96 0.82 12.02
N ARG A 274 -4.45 0.03 13.02
CA ARG A 274 -3.58 -0.50 14.08
C ARG A 274 -2.55 -1.50 13.53
N ASN A 275 -2.95 -2.35 12.58
CA ASN A 275 -2.03 -3.29 11.94
C ASN A 275 -0.92 -2.55 11.19
N ALA A 276 -1.27 -1.51 10.43
CA ALA A 276 -0.26 -0.66 9.79
C ALA A 276 0.65 0.02 10.82
N ALA A 277 0.09 0.62 11.88
CA ALA A 277 0.88 1.25 12.93
C ALA A 277 1.84 0.27 13.64
N ARG A 278 1.49 -1.03 13.70
CA ARG A 278 2.31 -2.07 14.30
C ARG A 278 3.51 -2.48 13.46
N ILE A 279 3.35 -2.57 12.12
CA ILE A 279 4.38 -3.09 11.23
C ILE A 279 5.33 -2.03 10.68
N PHE A 280 4.94 -0.76 10.69
CA PHE A 280 5.83 0.33 10.26
C PHE A 280 6.71 0.82 11.42
N PRO A 281 7.90 1.39 11.14
CA PRO A 281 8.78 1.94 12.18
C PRO A 281 8.05 2.92 13.10
N ALA A 282 8.39 2.89 14.39
CA ALA A 282 7.81 3.78 15.39
C ALA A 282 7.93 5.26 14.96
N GLY A 283 6.87 6.04 15.16
CA GLY A 283 6.81 7.44 14.76
C GLY A 283 6.47 7.69 13.28
N THR A 284 6.30 6.64 12.45
CA THR A 284 5.89 6.79 11.06
C THR A 284 4.57 7.56 10.94
N PHE A 285 3.62 7.30 11.81
CA PHE A 285 2.28 7.90 11.81
C PHE A 285 2.12 8.83 13.02
N ALA A 286 2.93 9.87 13.11
CA ALA A 286 2.89 10.83 14.20
C ALA A 286 1.46 11.40 14.41
N GLY A 287 1.01 11.44 15.67
CA GLY A 287 -0.32 11.93 16.05
C GLY A 287 -1.40 10.87 16.16
N LEU A 288 -1.24 9.66 15.60
CA LEU A 288 -2.23 8.59 15.78
C LEU A 288 -2.13 7.93 17.16
N GLU A 289 -0.93 7.78 17.71
CA GLU A 289 -0.69 7.20 19.03
C GLU A 289 -1.31 8.03 20.17
N ALA A 290 -1.32 9.36 20.05
CA ALA A 290 -1.93 10.26 21.01
C ALA A 290 -3.48 10.20 21.01
N GLY A 291 -4.08 9.92 19.84
CA GLY A 291 -5.54 9.78 19.70
C GLY A 291 -6.10 8.49 20.28
N ALA A 292 -5.34 7.40 20.19
CA ALA A 292 -5.76 6.09 20.75
C ALA A 292 -5.86 6.10 22.27
N ALA A 293 -4.96 6.82 22.96
CA ALA A 293 -4.99 6.95 24.41
C ALA A 293 -6.19 7.78 24.91
N THR A 294 -6.63 8.79 24.15
CA THR A 294 -7.77 9.65 24.50
C THR A 294 -9.13 9.00 24.24
N SER A 295 -9.24 8.11 23.25
CA SER A 295 -10.48 7.36 22.97
C SER A 295 -10.74 6.30 24.04
N ALA A 296 -9.70 5.58 24.48
CA ALA A 296 -9.80 4.61 25.57
C ALA A 296 -10.19 5.24 26.92
N ALA A 297 -9.82 6.52 27.14
CA ALA A 297 -10.20 7.26 28.35
C ALA A 297 -11.65 7.75 28.33
N ARG A 298 -12.24 8.00 27.17
CA ARG A 298 -13.65 8.45 27.05
C ARG A 298 -14.68 7.32 27.05
N GLY A 299 -14.25 6.07 26.80
CA GLY A 299 -15.12 4.88 26.83
C GLY A 299 -15.26 4.25 28.23
N ARG A 300 -14.69 4.85 29.28
CA ARG A 300 -14.76 4.39 30.68
C ARG A 300 -15.41 5.42 31.65
N ALA A 301 -16.14 6.40 31.13
CA ALA A 301 -16.86 7.38 31.93
C ALA A 301 -18.37 7.21 31.77
#